data_46bd298564c5776fe06357b7c5f8a672
#
_entry.id   46bd298564c5776fe06357b7c5f8a672
#
_cell.length_a   1.000
_cell.length_b   1.000
_cell.length_c   1.000
_cell.angle_alpha   90.00
_cell.angle_beta   90.00
_cell.angle_gamma   90.00
#
_symmetry.space_group_name_H-M   'P 1'
#
loop_
_entity.id
_entity.type
_entity.pdbx_description
1 polymer ?
#
loop_
_entity_poly.entity_id
_entity_poly.type
_entity_poly.pdbx_seq_one_letter_code
_entity_poly.pdbx_strand_id
1 'polypeptide(L)'
;VRFLSIKQAAAFSHTSQAIQWFALPLACKDGLMTVIVPTRAALGFAVTIFVSSAAIDARADDTSPWQRDARAAVRLLAGSRSGTVLLGGIAFQLEPGWKTYWRTPGDSGVPPRFDFSKSDNIEAVTVLWPAPTKFDDGAGGYSLGYHDAIVLPLRIVAKNADKPVTLRADISYAVCDKICIPVQASAELPFTSVASTEDSALFAALDTVPKPAVVGDPNPLTIRDVIRDGKSTVLIDVVSPDKREVNLFVEGPTPDWGLPVPKLVEHSPPGVKRFAFELGGVPPGTDPQGAALKLTLVGGDRSYEFNINLD
;
A
#
# COMPACT_ATOMS: atom_id res chain seq x y z
N VAL A 1 -40.71 -0.90 -41.10
CA VAL A 1 -40.83 0.36 -41.82
C VAL A 1 -39.63 1.25 -41.46
N ARG A 2 -38.77 1.46 -42.47
CA ARG A 2 -37.78 2.52 -42.75
C ARG A 2 -36.69 2.87 -41.71
N PHE A 3 -35.50 2.47 -42.09
CA PHE A 3 -34.18 3.09 -42.15
C PHE A 3 -34.12 4.64 -42.05
N LEU A 4 -33.17 5.13 -41.27
CA LEU A 4 -32.35 6.28 -41.67
C LEU A 4 -30.97 6.24 -40.99
N SER A 5 -29.99 6.04 -41.86
CA SER A 5 -28.55 6.11 -41.61
C SER A 5 -28.11 7.56 -41.78
N ILE A 6 -27.31 8.11 -40.89
CA ILE A 6 -26.46 9.26 -41.19
C ILE A 6 -25.02 8.99 -40.72
N LYS A 7 -24.18 8.78 -41.75
CA LYS A 7 -22.71 8.89 -41.64
C LYS A 7 -22.36 10.38 -41.75
N GLN A 8 -21.53 10.88 -40.84
CA GLN A 8 -20.66 11.98 -41.15
C GLN A 8 -19.27 11.73 -40.55
N ALA A 9 -18.33 11.54 -41.47
CA ALA A 9 -16.90 11.55 -41.22
C ALA A 9 -16.45 13.00 -41.28
N ALA A 10 -15.69 13.46 -40.27
CA ALA A 10 -14.91 14.68 -40.33
C ALA A 10 -13.43 14.30 -40.21
N ALA A 11 -12.73 14.45 -41.32
CA ALA A 11 -11.28 14.36 -41.40
C ALA A 11 -10.65 15.64 -40.83
N PHE A 12 -9.76 15.49 -39.86
CA PHE A 12 -8.85 16.56 -39.44
C PHE A 12 -7.46 16.24 -39.98
N SER A 13 -7.00 17.14 -40.87
CA SER A 13 -5.70 17.11 -41.49
C SER A 13 -4.59 17.51 -40.50
N HIS A 14 -3.57 16.64 -40.39
CA HIS A 14 -2.31 16.96 -39.76
C HIS A 14 -1.50 17.93 -40.62
N THR A 15 -1.23 19.15 -40.11
CA THR A 15 -0.17 19.99 -40.58
C THR A 15 1.04 19.86 -39.66
N SER A 16 2.02 19.14 -40.15
CA SER A 16 3.34 18.97 -39.54
C SER A 16 4.13 20.24 -39.86
N GLN A 17 4.49 21.05 -38.87
CA GLN A 17 5.49 22.11 -39.00
C GLN A 17 6.85 21.57 -38.56
N ALA A 18 7.70 21.37 -39.55
CA ALA A 18 9.11 21.04 -39.36
C ALA A 18 9.86 22.32 -38.90
N ILE A 19 10.47 22.25 -37.73
CA ILE A 19 11.42 23.26 -37.25
C ILE A 19 12.77 22.95 -37.88
N GLN A 20 13.17 23.84 -38.83
CA GLN A 20 14.49 23.82 -39.46
C GLN A 20 15.53 24.41 -38.51
N TRP A 21 16.53 23.61 -38.15
CA TRP A 21 17.76 24.08 -37.52
C TRP A 21 18.68 24.70 -38.54
N PHE A 22 18.92 26.01 -38.40
CA PHE A 22 19.98 26.68 -39.14
C PHE A 22 21.32 26.39 -38.46
N ALA A 23 22.16 25.63 -39.11
CA ALA A 23 23.56 25.49 -38.77
C ALA A 23 24.33 26.63 -39.43
N LEU A 24 25.01 27.45 -38.64
CA LEU A 24 26.00 28.42 -39.10
C LEU A 24 27.38 27.77 -39.16
N PRO A 25 28.14 27.94 -40.26
CA PRO A 25 29.49 27.38 -40.33
C PRO A 25 30.49 28.31 -39.63
N LEU A 26 31.29 27.75 -38.75
CA LEU A 26 32.51 28.37 -38.20
C LEU A 26 33.60 28.34 -39.27
N ALA A 27 33.93 29.52 -39.80
CA ALA A 27 35.14 29.69 -40.59
C ALA A 27 36.27 30.22 -39.70
N CYS A 28 37.29 29.40 -39.55
CA CYS A 28 38.54 29.75 -38.92
C CYS A 28 39.40 30.45 -39.99
N LYS A 29 39.91 31.68 -39.69
CA LYS A 29 41.02 32.27 -40.44
C LYS A 29 41.94 33.05 -39.50
N ASP A 30 43.18 32.63 -39.53
CA ASP A 30 44.33 33.21 -38.83
C ASP A 30 44.50 34.71 -39.15
N GLY A 31 44.77 35.48 -38.10
CA GLY A 31 45.10 36.91 -38.27
C GLY A 31 45.66 37.47 -36.97
N LEU A 32 46.97 37.37 -36.84
CA LEU A 32 47.74 38.04 -35.80
C LEU A 32 47.58 39.55 -35.95
N MET A 33 46.92 40.18 -34.98
CA MET A 33 46.83 41.65 -34.96
C MET A 33 47.39 42.16 -33.64
N THR A 34 48.62 42.69 -33.74
CA THR A 34 49.31 43.37 -32.65
C THR A 34 48.62 44.68 -32.34
N VAL A 35 47.99 44.82 -31.20
CA VAL A 35 47.42 46.10 -30.76
C VAL A 35 48.39 46.79 -29.79
N ILE A 36 48.92 47.90 -30.17
CA ILE A 36 49.69 48.83 -29.35
C ILE A 36 48.75 49.52 -28.37
N VAL A 37 48.97 49.34 -27.09
CA VAL A 37 48.20 49.96 -26.00
C VAL A 37 48.86 51.27 -25.61
N PRO A 38 48.21 52.43 -25.74
CA PRO A 38 48.69 53.67 -25.14
C PRO A 38 48.27 53.67 -23.64
N THR A 39 49.28 53.77 -22.78
CA THR A 39 49.13 54.07 -21.38
C THR A 39 48.44 55.40 -21.15
N ARG A 40 47.23 55.43 -20.53
CA ARG A 40 46.73 56.52 -19.68
C ARG A 40 45.50 56.17 -18.88
N ALA A 41 45.61 56.50 -17.60
CA ALA A 41 44.57 56.72 -16.59
C ALA A 41 43.80 55.48 -16.09
N ALA A 42 44.21 55.07 -14.89
CA ALA A 42 43.45 54.20 -13.99
C ALA A 42 42.15 54.87 -13.53
N LEU A 43 41.01 54.32 -13.91
CA LEU A 43 39.76 54.42 -13.14
C LEU A 43 39.35 53.01 -12.82
N GLY A 44 39.56 52.65 -11.53
CA GLY A 44 39.15 51.35 -10.99
C GLY A 44 37.64 51.22 -10.99
N PHE A 45 37.11 50.46 -11.94
CA PHE A 45 35.73 49.96 -11.86
C PHE A 45 35.79 48.61 -11.12
N ALA A 46 35.49 48.63 -9.81
CA ALA A 46 35.26 47.39 -9.05
C ALA A 46 33.95 46.77 -9.56
N VAL A 47 34.09 45.77 -10.43
CA VAL A 47 32.94 44.90 -10.81
C VAL A 47 32.71 43.97 -9.64
N THR A 48 31.76 44.34 -8.76
CA THR A 48 31.24 43.45 -7.74
C THR A 48 30.38 42.39 -8.42
N ILE A 49 30.94 41.20 -8.62
CA ILE A 49 30.18 40.02 -9.07
C ILE A 49 29.30 39.61 -7.91
N PHE A 50 28.03 39.98 -7.93
CA PHE A 50 27.01 39.41 -7.06
C PHE A 50 26.78 37.97 -7.53
N VAL A 51 27.45 37.02 -6.90
CA VAL A 51 27.12 35.62 -7.00
C VAL A 51 25.81 35.44 -6.21
N SER A 52 24.69 35.55 -6.92
CA SER A 52 23.39 35.10 -6.36
C SER A 52 23.48 33.62 -6.17
N SER A 53 23.78 33.19 -4.95
CA SER A 53 23.57 31.81 -4.53
C SER A 53 22.06 31.55 -4.60
N ALA A 54 21.58 30.98 -5.69
CA ALA A 54 20.27 30.36 -5.74
C ALA A 54 20.32 29.24 -4.71
N ALA A 55 19.71 29.45 -3.55
CA ALA A 55 19.41 28.37 -2.63
C ALA A 55 18.53 27.39 -3.42
N ILE A 56 19.09 26.27 -3.82
CA ILE A 56 18.31 25.13 -4.28
C ILE A 56 17.58 24.67 -3.01
N ASP A 57 16.30 25.02 -2.88
CA ASP A 57 15.42 24.39 -1.91
C ASP A 57 15.46 22.89 -2.22
N ALA A 58 16.27 22.15 -1.47
CA ALA A 58 16.27 20.71 -1.49
C ALA A 58 14.91 20.27 -0.93
N ARG A 59 13.93 20.13 -1.82
CA ARG A 59 12.66 19.52 -1.47
C ARG A 59 13.00 18.10 -1.07
N ALA A 60 12.82 17.79 0.20
CA ALA A 60 12.96 16.40 0.64
C ALA A 60 11.90 15.57 -0.09
N ASP A 61 12.33 14.46 -0.66
CA ASP A 61 11.42 13.53 -1.33
C ASP A 61 10.47 12.92 -0.29
N ASP A 62 9.18 12.87 -0.63
CA ASP A 62 8.14 12.22 0.18
C ASP A 62 8.24 10.67 0.07
N THR A 63 9.29 10.14 -0.57
CA THR A 63 9.53 8.70 -0.71
C THR A 63 10.98 8.35 -0.43
N SER A 64 11.21 7.19 0.17
CA SER A 64 12.55 6.62 0.22
C SER A 64 12.95 6.01 -1.14
N PRO A 65 14.26 5.82 -1.41
CA PRO A 65 14.70 5.00 -2.53
C PRO A 65 14.10 3.59 -2.46
N TRP A 66 13.82 3.01 -3.64
CA TRP A 66 13.41 1.61 -3.72
C TRP A 66 14.54 0.67 -3.27
N GLN A 67 14.26 -0.16 -2.28
CA GLN A 67 15.08 -1.30 -1.91
C GLN A 67 14.66 -2.48 -2.79
N ARG A 68 15.50 -2.85 -3.75
CA ARG A 68 15.20 -3.89 -4.74
C ARG A 68 15.89 -5.19 -4.37
N ASP A 69 15.16 -6.27 -4.45
CA ASP A 69 15.65 -7.64 -4.41
C ASP A 69 15.11 -8.41 -5.63
N ALA A 70 15.55 -9.65 -5.80
CA ALA A 70 15.38 -10.46 -7.01
C ALA A 70 13.96 -10.42 -7.65
N ARG A 71 12.89 -10.30 -6.85
CA ARG A 71 11.48 -10.41 -7.31
C ARG A 71 10.56 -9.35 -6.74
N ALA A 72 11.11 -8.40 -5.98
CA ALA A 72 10.33 -7.37 -5.33
C ALA A 72 11.13 -6.08 -5.15
N ALA A 73 10.41 -5.00 -4.94
CA ALA A 73 10.96 -3.76 -4.45
C ALA A 73 10.07 -3.23 -3.33
N VAL A 74 10.68 -2.59 -2.33
CA VAL A 74 9.96 -1.96 -1.23
C VAL A 74 10.51 -0.55 -0.98
N ARG A 75 9.65 0.39 -0.62
CA ARG A 75 10.02 1.74 -0.20
C ARG A 75 9.04 2.28 0.83
N LEU A 76 9.47 3.32 1.56
CA LEU A 76 8.61 4.10 2.44
C LEU A 76 7.99 5.27 1.69
N LEU A 77 6.78 5.65 2.10
CA LEU A 77 6.05 6.83 1.66
C LEU A 77 5.79 7.71 2.88
N ALA A 78 6.06 9.00 2.77
CA ALA A 78 5.65 10.00 3.75
C ALA A 78 4.39 10.69 3.25
N GLY A 79 3.37 10.72 4.06
CA GLY A 79 2.12 11.44 3.84
C GLY A 79 2.01 12.68 4.71
N SER A 80 0.82 13.26 4.70
CA SER A 80 0.49 14.46 5.46
C SER A 80 0.53 14.23 6.97
N ARG A 81 0.68 15.35 7.69
CA ARG A 81 0.76 15.40 9.15
C ARG A 81 -0.38 16.24 9.74
N SER A 82 -0.98 15.76 10.81
CA SER A 82 -1.95 16.49 11.63
C SER A 82 -1.58 16.38 13.12
N GLY A 83 -0.98 17.41 13.66
CA GLY A 83 -0.45 17.42 15.04
C GLY A 83 0.62 16.35 15.25
N THR A 84 0.39 15.42 16.18
CA THR A 84 1.29 14.29 16.44
C THR A 84 1.05 13.09 15.52
N VAL A 85 -0.03 13.08 14.72
CA VAL A 85 -0.37 11.96 13.84
C VAL A 85 0.13 12.24 12.43
N LEU A 86 0.89 11.30 11.89
CA LEU A 86 1.39 11.32 10.51
C LEU A 86 0.82 10.12 9.75
N LEU A 87 0.47 10.34 8.50
CA LEU A 87 0.18 9.30 7.55
C LEU A 87 1.48 8.88 6.88
N GLY A 88 1.72 7.60 6.75
CA GLY A 88 2.83 7.04 6.00
C GLY A 88 2.43 5.79 5.26
N GLY A 89 3.36 5.13 4.61
CA GLY A 89 3.12 3.87 3.94
C GLY A 89 4.37 3.06 3.66
N ILE A 90 4.17 1.76 3.46
CA ILE A 90 5.17 0.85 2.89
C ILE A 90 4.62 0.40 1.55
N ALA A 91 5.27 0.79 0.46
CA ALA A 91 4.91 0.39 -0.89
C ALA A 91 5.73 -0.82 -1.32
N PHE A 92 5.06 -1.86 -1.77
CA PHE A 92 5.65 -3.04 -2.40
C PHE A 92 5.34 -3.03 -3.89
N GLN A 93 6.29 -3.45 -4.69
CA GLN A 93 6.15 -3.74 -6.10
C GLN A 93 6.71 -5.13 -6.34
N LEU A 94 5.91 -6.04 -6.88
CA LEU A 94 6.26 -7.43 -7.12
C LEU A 94 6.40 -7.66 -8.62
N GLU A 95 7.25 -8.60 -9.01
CA GLU A 95 7.28 -9.06 -10.40
C GLU A 95 5.98 -9.80 -10.77
N PRO A 96 5.58 -9.80 -12.04
CA PRO A 96 4.38 -10.50 -12.48
C PRO A 96 4.36 -11.98 -12.05
N GLY A 97 3.24 -12.42 -11.50
CA GLY A 97 3.05 -13.78 -10.99
C GLY A 97 3.55 -14.01 -9.56
N TRP A 98 4.29 -13.05 -8.99
CA TRP A 98 4.75 -13.14 -7.61
C TRP A 98 3.74 -12.51 -6.65
N LYS A 99 3.65 -13.06 -5.43
CA LYS A 99 2.79 -12.58 -4.33
C LYS A 99 3.60 -12.39 -3.06
N THR A 100 3.12 -11.52 -2.19
CA THR A 100 3.54 -11.42 -0.77
C THR A 100 2.34 -11.64 0.13
N TYR A 101 2.55 -11.72 1.44
CA TYR A 101 1.55 -12.24 2.36
C TYR A 101 0.88 -11.15 3.21
N TRP A 102 -0.34 -11.43 3.58
CA TRP A 102 -1.09 -10.68 4.58
C TRP A 102 -0.59 -11.01 5.99
N ARG A 103 -1.05 -10.25 7.01
CA ARG A 103 -0.69 -10.45 8.43
C ARG A 103 -1.01 -11.86 8.94
N THR A 104 -2.07 -12.47 8.40
CA THR A 104 -2.45 -13.88 8.62
C THR A 104 -2.40 -14.58 7.27
N PRO A 105 -1.29 -15.27 6.97
CA PRO A 105 -0.96 -15.65 5.60
C PRO A 105 -1.69 -16.90 5.08
N GLY A 106 -2.48 -17.59 5.91
CA GLY A 106 -3.11 -18.87 5.59
C GLY A 106 -2.19 -20.07 5.84
N ASP A 107 -2.48 -21.20 5.19
CA ASP A 107 -1.87 -22.50 5.49
C ASP A 107 -0.37 -22.59 5.20
N SER A 108 0.11 -21.85 4.21
CA SER A 108 1.49 -22.00 3.67
C SER A 108 2.26 -20.70 3.51
N GLY A 109 1.84 -19.63 4.20
CA GLY A 109 2.45 -18.32 4.05
C GLY A 109 3.41 -17.95 5.19
N VAL A 110 4.21 -16.92 4.94
CA VAL A 110 5.09 -16.29 5.94
C VAL A 110 4.67 -14.83 6.12
N PRO A 111 4.13 -14.43 7.29
CA PRO A 111 3.66 -13.07 7.50
C PRO A 111 4.84 -12.08 7.48
N PRO A 112 4.68 -10.90 6.87
CA PRO A 112 5.70 -9.86 6.95
C PRO A 112 5.85 -9.37 8.39
N ARG A 113 7.08 -8.97 8.73
CA ARG A 113 7.44 -8.38 10.01
C ARG A 113 8.11 -7.03 9.78
N PHE A 114 7.77 -6.07 10.60
CA PHE A 114 8.27 -4.71 10.53
C PHE A 114 8.83 -4.30 11.88
N ASP A 115 10.07 -3.85 11.90
CA ASP A 115 10.71 -3.27 13.09
C ASP A 115 10.95 -1.77 12.84
N PHE A 116 10.31 -0.93 13.64
CA PHE A 116 10.42 0.52 13.59
C PHE A 116 11.20 1.09 14.79
N SER A 117 11.82 0.24 15.60
CA SER A 117 12.45 0.62 16.88
C SER A 117 13.59 1.65 16.73
N LYS A 118 14.22 1.70 15.54
CA LYS A 118 15.32 2.62 15.23
C LYS A 118 14.85 4.00 14.77
N SER A 119 13.56 4.26 14.73
CA SER A 119 12.98 5.53 14.28
C SER A 119 13.18 6.65 15.30
N ASP A 120 13.27 7.90 14.80
CA ASP A 120 13.44 9.06 15.66
C ASP A 120 12.09 9.76 15.90
N ASN A 121 11.84 10.18 17.14
CA ASN A 121 10.66 10.91 17.59
C ASN A 121 9.32 10.20 17.30
N ILE A 122 9.31 8.85 17.28
CA ILE A 122 8.11 8.04 17.09
C ILE A 122 7.75 7.33 18.40
N GLU A 123 6.49 7.47 18.83
CA GLU A 123 5.88 6.78 19.96
C GLU A 123 5.33 5.43 19.52
N ALA A 124 4.56 5.42 18.40
CA ALA A 124 3.93 4.22 17.88
C ALA A 124 3.81 4.26 16.35
N VAL A 125 3.89 3.08 15.73
CA VAL A 125 3.55 2.84 14.32
C VAL A 125 2.53 1.71 14.26
N THR A 126 1.41 1.96 13.62
CA THR A 126 0.37 0.96 13.34
C THR A 126 0.33 0.70 11.84
N VAL A 127 0.56 -0.54 11.44
CA VAL A 127 0.37 -0.97 10.04
C VAL A 127 -1.12 -1.22 9.82
N LEU A 128 -1.70 -0.55 8.82
CA LEU A 128 -3.08 -0.75 8.40
C LEU A 128 -3.08 -1.70 7.21
N TRP A 129 -3.82 -2.79 7.33
CA TRP A 129 -3.75 -3.87 6.36
C TRP A 129 -4.90 -3.81 5.37
N PRO A 130 -4.64 -3.58 4.07
CA PRO A 130 -5.65 -3.75 3.03
C PRO A 130 -6.29 -5.14 3.10
N ALA A 131 -7.52 -5.25 2.61
CA ALA A 131 -8.19 -6.54 2.51
C ALA A 131 -7.37 -7.51 1.63
N PRO A 132 -7.11 -8.75 2.06
CA PRO A 132 -6.29 -9.68 1.31
C PRO A 132 -7.06 -10.32 0.16
N THR A 133 -6.30 -10.81 -0.82
CA THR A 133 -6.76 -11.77 -1.81
C THR A 133 -6.44 -13.19 -1.36
N LYS A 134 -7.36 -14.12 -1.60
CA LYS A 134 -7.14 -15.56 -1.40
C LYS A 134 -6.52 -16.17 -2.65
N PHE A 135 -5.46 -16.93 -2.47
CA PHE A 135 -4.77 -17.68 -3.52
C PHE A 135 -4.81 -19.16 -3.18
N ASP A 136 -5.43 -19.97 -4.03
CA ASP A 136 -5.39 -21.42 -3.89
C ASP A 136 -4.00 -21.95 -4.31
N ASP A 137 -3.51 -22.95 -3.58
CA ASP A 137 -2.19 -23.56 -3.83
C ASP A 137 -2.24 -24.75 -4.81
N GLY A 138 -3.45 -25.13 -5.25
CA GLY A 138 -3.69 -26.26 -6.15
C GLY A 138 -3.64 -27.62 -5.49
N ALA A 139 -3.31 -27.71 -4.18
CA ALA A 139 -3.27 -28.92 -3.38
C ALA A 139 -4.37 -28.98 -2.29
N GLY A 140 -5.29 -28.00 -2.31
CA GLY A 140 -6.39 -27.88 -1.38
C GLY A 140 -6.12 -26.93 -0.21
N GLY A 141 -4.92 -26.38 -0.10
CA GLY A 141 -4.55 -25.29 0.78
C GLY A 141 -4.70 -23.93 0.10
N TYR A 142 -4.44 -22.88 0.87
CA TYR A 142 -4.52 -21.50 0.38
C TYR A 142 -3.51 -20.59 1.08
N SER A 143 -3.26 -19.45 0.47
CA SER A 143 -2.56 -18.34 1.12
C SER A 143 -3.35 -17.05 0.96
N LEU A 144 -3.15 -16.12 1.91
CA LEU A 144 -3.74 -14.79 1.91
C LEU A 144 -2.64 -13.75 1.72
N GLY A 145 -2.86 -12.81 0.81
CA GLY A 145 -1.82 -11.83 0.50
C GLY A 145 -2.18 -10.90 -0.63
N TYR A 146 -1.15 -10.45 -1.34
CA TYR A 146 -1.23 -9.42 -2.38
C TYR A 146 -0.33 -9.79 -3.55
N HIS A 147 -0.72 -9.40 -4.75
CA HIS A 147 0.07 -9.52 -5.97
C HIS A 147 0.32 -8.15 -6.61
N ASP A 148 1.21 -8.07 -7.59
CA ASP A 148 1.58 -6.90 -8.37
C ASP A 148 2.14 -5.75 -7.52
N ALA A 149 1.28 -4.90 -6.95
CA ALA A 149 1.68 -3.78 -6.11
C ALA A 149 0.70 -3.59 -4.96
N ILE A 150 1.22 -3.27 -3.79
CA ILE A 150 0.43 -2.94 -2.61
C ILE A 150 1.08 -1.82 -1.81
N VAL A 151 0.28 -0.92 -1.28
CA VAL A 151 0.69 0.03 -0.26
C VAL A 151 0.02 -0.37 1.05
N LEU A 152 0.82 -0.61 2.08
CA LEU A 152 0.36 -0.77 3.45
C LEU A 152 0.40 0.60 4.12
N PRO A 153 -0.74 1.26 4.39
CA PRO A 153 -0.75 2.54 5.07
C PRO A 153 -0.24 2.40 6.51
N LEU A 154 0.44 3.42 6.99
CA LEU A 154 0.94 3.50 8.35
C LEU A 154 0.28 4.67 9.07
N ARG A 155 -0.26 4.41 10.26
CA ARG A 155 -0.59 5.44 11.22
C ARG A 155 0.60 5.59 12.17
N ILE A 156 1.26 6.73 12.11
CA ILE A 156 2.46 7.04 12.90
C ILE A 156 2.09 8.07 13.95
N VAL A 157 2.51 7.86 15.19
CA VAL A 157 2.31 8.81 16.29
C VAL A 157 3.68 9.32 16.73
N ALA A 158 3.90 10.62 16.60
CA ALA A 158 5.12 11.26 17.08
C ALA A 158 5.07 11.50 18.59
N LYS A 159 6.21 11.34 19.29
CA LYS A 159 6.37 11.69 20.70
C LYS A 159 6.20 13.20 20.95
N ASN A 160 6.68 14.02 20.02
CA ASN A 160 6.62 15.47 20.09
C ASN A 160 6.24 16.04 18.72
N ALA A 161 5.17 16.85 18.67
CA ALA A 161 4.70 17.47 17.44
C ALA A 161 5.68 18.48 16.83
N ASP A 162 6.51 19.12 17.65
CA ASP A 162 7.41 20.20 17.22
C ASP A 162 8.80 19.71 16.78
N LYS A 163 9.04 18.40 16.91
CA LYS A 163 10.32 17.79 16.49
C LYS A 163 10.19 17.06 15.15
N PRO A 164 11.26 17.03 14.36
CA PRO A 164 11.33 16.21 13.17
C PRO A 164 11.06 14.73 13.48
N VAL A 165 10.45 14.03 12.54
CA VAL A 165 10.20 12.58 12.59
C VAL A 165 11.01 11.92 11.49
N THR A 166 11.75 10.87 11.82
CA THR A 166 12.40 10.00 10.82
C THR A 166 11.93 8.57 11.05
N LEU A 167 11.24 8.02 10.06
CA LEU A 167 10.83 6.62 10.06
C LEU A 167 11.98 5.76 9.55
N ARG A 168 12.40 4.77 10.34
CA ARG A 168 13.30 3.68 9.94
C ARG A 168 12.57 2.38 10.08
N ALA A 169 12.58 1.59 9.03
CA ALA A 169 11.92 0.30 8.99
C ALA A 169 12.90 -0.80 8.57
N ASP A 170 13.08 -1.80 9.43
CA ASP A 170 13.65 -3.09 9.04
C ASP A 170 12.48 -4.01 8.70
N ILE A 171 12.45 -4.52 7.46
CA ILE A 171 11.32 -5.22 6.86
C ILE A 171 11.77 -6.62 6.49
N SER A 172 11.14 -7.64 7.09
CA SER A 172 11.33 -9.04 6.74
C SER A 172 10.03 -9.57 6.15
N TYR A 173 10.07 -10.08 4.92
CA TYR A 173 8.91 -10.59 4.22
C TYR A 173 9.29 -11.74 3.29
N ALA A 174 8.33 -12.41 2.70
CA ALA A 174 8.57 -13.42 1.68
C ALA A 174 7.81 -13.06 0.40
N VAL A 175 8.42 -13.39 -0.73
CA VAL A 175 7.77 -13.35 -2.04
C VAL A 175 7.72 -14.74 -2.62
N CYS A 176 6.57 -15.11 -3.18
CA CYS A 176 6.31 -16.48 -3.62
C CYS A 176 5.60 -16.51 -4.98
N ASP A 177 6.03 -17.43 -5.81
CA ASP A 177 5.32 -17.98 -6.96
C ASP A 177 5.29 -19.51 -6.79
N LYS A 178 6.14 -20.26 -7.47
CA LYS A 178 6.35 -21.70 -7.27
C LYS A 178 7.28 -22.02 -6.11
N ILE A 179 8.13 -21.08 -5.78
CA ILE A 179 9.04 -21.13 -4.62
C ILE A 179 8.85 -19.87 -3.79
N CYS A 180 9.16 -19.96 -2.50
CA CYS A 180 9.16 -18.82 -1.60
C CYS A 180 10.58 -18.35 -1.32
N ILE A 181 10.83 -17.07 -1.50
CA ILE A 181 12.12 -16.42 -1.27
C ILE A 181 11.94 -15.46 -0.08
N PRO A 182 12.65 -15.68 1.04
CA PRO A 182 12.69 -14.71 2.11
C PRO A 182 13.49 -13.48 1.69
N VAL A 183 13.00 -12.30 2.02
CA VAL A 183 13.59 -11.00 1.69
C VAL A 183 13.74 -10.18 2.94
N GLN A 184 14.85 -9.45 3.05
CA GLN A 184 15.09 -8.44 4.08
C GLN A 184 15.45 -7.13 3.42
N ALA A 185 14.84 -6.04 3.89
CA ALA A 185 15.10 -4.70 3.41
C ALA A 185 15.12 -3.73 4.59
N SER A 186 15.92 -2.67 4.47
CA SER A 186 15.94 -1.56 5.42
C SER A 186 15.73 -0.26 4.66
N ALA A 187 14.86 0.59 5.16
CA ALA A 187 14.56 1.87 4.55
C ALA A 187 14.43 2.97 5.61
N GLU A 188 14.81 4.18 5.23
CA GLU A 188 14.72 5.37 6.07
C GLU A 188 14.05 6.50 5.29
N LEU A 189 13.17 7.25 5.96
CA LEU A 189 12.48 8.40 5.36
C LEU A 189 12.20 9.47 6.42
N PRO A 190 12.75 10.70 6.27
CA PRO A 190 12.36 11.85 7.07
C PRO A 190 10.97 12.37 6.65
N PHE A 191 10.13 12.71 7.63
CA PHE A 191 8.84 13.36 7.41
C PHE A 191 9.01 14.87 7.59
N THR A 192 9.18 15.57 6.50
CA THR A 192 9.50 17.01 6.49
C THR A 192 8.34 17.89 6.04
N SER A 193 7.40 17.33 5.30
CA SER A 193 6.29 18.06 4.69
C SER A 193 5.03 18.00 5.56
N VAL A 194 4.25 19.09 5.59
CA VAL A 194 2.91 19.12 6.20
C VAL A 194 1.89 18.47 5.25
N ALA A 195 2.10 18.63 3.93
CA ALA A 195 1.31 18.02 2.87
C ALA A 195 2.27 17.28 1.92
N SER A 196 1.88 16.12 1.44
CA SER A 196 2.72 15.24 0.64
C SER A 196 2.16 14.99 -0.75
N THR A 197 3.05 14.78 -1.70
CA THR A 197 2.70 14.31 -3.05
C THR A 197 2.15 12.88 -3.05
N GLU A 198 2.45 12.11 -2.00
CA GLU A 198 2.00 10.72 -1.84
C GLU A 198 0.62 10.58 -1.18
N ASP A 199 0.01 11.68 -0.72
CA ASP A 199 -1.29 11.64 -0.02
C ASP A 199 -2.38 10.95 -0.84
N SER A 200 -2.43 11.20 -2.15
CA SER A 200 -3.42 10.55 -3.03
C SER A 200 -3.28 9.02 -3.05
N ALA A 201 -2.06 8.51 -3.14
CA ALA A 201 -1.78 7.08 -3.14
C ALA A 201 -2.07 6.46 -1.76
N LEU A 202 -1.74 7.18 -0.68
CA LEU A 202 -1.99 6.74 0.69
C LEU A 202 -3.48 6.71 1.02
N PHE A 203 -4.27 7.71 0.59
CA PHE A 203 -5.72 7.70 0.78
C PHE A 203 -6.38 6.58 -0.04
N ALA A 204 -5.96 6.37 -1.28
CA ALA A 204 -6.44 5.25 -2.08
C ALA A 204 -6.14 3.89 -1.39
N ALA A 205 -4.97 3.74 -0.79
CA ALA A 205 -4.62 2.55 -0.03
C ALA A 205 -5.45 2.41 1.26
N LEU A 206 -5.73 3.51 1.97
CA LEU A 206 -6.61 3.52 3.15
C LEU A 206 -8.03 3.06 2.82
N ASP A 207 -8.55 3.39 1.64
CA ASP A 207 -9.88 2.96 1.21
C ASP A 207 -9.99 1.43 1.00
N THR A 208 -8.86 0.74 0.83
CA THR A 208 -8.81 -0.73 0.71
C THR A 208 -8.68 -1.44 2.06
N VAL A 209 -8.44 -0.70 3.15
CA VAL A 209 -8.39 -1.25 4.51
C VAL A 209 -9.80 -1.57 4.98
N PRO A 210 -10.07 -2.78 5.54
CA PRO A 210 -11.38 -3.13 6.06
C PRO A 210 -11.88 -2.12 7.10
N LYS A 211 -13.11 -1.63 6.92
CA LYS A 211 -13.73 -0.67 7.85
C LYS A 211 -14.25 -1.40 9.08
N PRO A 212 -14.08 -0.85 10.29
CA PRO A 212 -14.66 -1.42 11.49
C PRO A 212 -16.18 -1.52 11.36
N ALA A 213 -16.77 -2.65 11.78
CA ALA A 213 -18.20 -2.87 11.80
C ALA A 213 -18.60 -3.74 12.99
N VAL A 214 -19.88 -3.76 13.30
CA VAL A 214 -20.48 -4.57 14.37
C VAL A 214 -21.42 -5.60 13.76
N VAL A 215 -21.49 -6.79 14.37
CA VAL A 215 -22.45 -7.83 13.95
C VAL A 215 -23.87 -7.29 14.08
N GLY A 216 -24.65 -7.46 13.02
CA GLY A 216 -26.02 -6.95 12.92
C GLY A 216 -26.14 -5.51 12.37
N ASP A 217 -25.06 -4.83 12.05
CA ASP A 217 -25.10 -3.51 11.40
C ASP A 217 -25.90 -3.56 10.09
N PRO A 218 -26.70 -2.51 9.77
CA PRO A 218 -27.55 -2.47 8.59
C PRO A 218 -26.78 -2.19 7.28
N ASN A 219 -25.49 -2.54 7.23
CA ASN A 219 -24.70 -2.40 6.02
C ASN A 219 -25.15 -3.39 4.93
N PRO A 220 -25.07 -3.00 3.65
CA PRO A 220 -25.44 -3.91 2.56
C PRO A 220 -24.59 -5.19 2.53
N LEU A 221 -23.30 -5.11 2.92
CA LEU A 221 -22.44 -6.26 3.17
C LEU A 221 -22.15 -6.29 4.67
N THR A 222 -22.62 -7.32 5.37
CA THR A 222 -22.44 -7.40 6.83
C THR A 222 -22.52 -8.84 7.34
N ILE A 223 -21.96 -9.07 8.51
CA ILE A 223 -22.22 -10.27 9.32
C ILE A 223 -23.49 -10.01 10.10
N ARG A 224 -24.53 -10.79 9.83
CA ARG A 224 -25.82 -10.69 10.50
C ARG A 224 -25.79 -11.39 11.86
N ASP A 225 -25.16 -12.57 11.92
CA ASP A 225 -25.13 -13.40 13.12
C ASP A 225 -23.88 -14.28 13.16
N VAL A 226 -23.44 -14.61 14.36
CA VAL A 226 -22.38 -15.58 14.65
C VAL A 226 -22.91 -16.59 15.64
N ILE A 227 -22.95 -17.85 15.25
CA ILE A 227 -23.60 -18.92 16.00
C ILE A 227 -22.57 -20.00 16.31
N ARG A 228 -22.46 -20.38 17.57
CA ARG A 228 -21.68 -21.55 17.94
C ARG A 228 -22.55 -22.79 17.81
N ASP A 229 -22.16 -23.73 16.95
CA ASP A 229 -22.83 -25.01 16.75
C ASP A 229 -22.03 -26.14 17.42
N GLY A 230 -22.49 -26.56 18.55
CA GLY A 230 -21.77 -27.52 19.40
C GLY A 230 -20.49 -26.93 20.01
N LYS A 231 -19.46 -27.77 20.13
CA LYS A 231 -18.20 -27.41 20.82
C LYS A 231 -17.13 -26.84 19.89
N SER A 232 -17.16 -27.22 18.61
CA SER A 232 -16.05 -27.00 17.70
C SER A 232 -16.38 -26.17 16.45
N THR A 233 -17.67 -26.05 16.10
CA THR A 233 -18.08 -25.39 14.86
C THR A 233 -18.60 -23.99 15.12
N VAL A 234 -18.19 -23.03 14.30
CA VAL A 234 -18.73 -21.67 14.29
C VAL A 234 -19.40 -21.41 12.94
N LEU A 235 -20.66 -21.00 12.98
CA LEU A 235 -21.46 -20.61 11.82
C LEU A 235 -21.58 -19.10 11.77
N ILE A 236 -21.41 -18.53 10.58
CA ILE A 236 -21.46 -17.08 10.37
C ILE A 236 -22.41 -16.78 9.23
N ASP A 237 -23.48 -16.06 9.54
CA ASP A 237 -24.48 -15.62 8.59
C ASP A 237 -24.12 -14.25 7.99
N VAL A 238 -23.85 -14.24 6.71
CA VAL A 238 -23.45 -13.05 5.95
C VAL A 238 -24.60 -12.59 5.06
N VAL A 239 -24.95 -11.32 5.13
CA VAL A 239 -25.81 -10.63 4.16
C VAL A 239 -24.92 -9.98 3.11
N SER A 240 -25.26 -10.19 1.83
CA SER A 240 -24.57 -9.57 0.71
C SER A 240 -25.60 -9.12 -0.34
N PRO A 241 -25.54 -7.87 -0.83
CA PRO A 241 -26.53 -7.33 -1.78
C PRO A 241 -26.43 -7.96 -3.16
N ASP A 242 -25.29 -8.54 -3.47
CA ASP A 242 -24.92 -9.00 -4.80
C ASP A 242 -24.73 -10.51 -4.84
N LYS A 243 -24.82 -11.07 -6.05
CA LYS A 243 -24.38 -12.44 -6.36
C LYS A 243 -22.85 -12.55 -6.42
N ARG A 244 -22.12 -11.48 -6.13
CA ARG A 244 -20.65 -11.47 -6.17
C ARG A 244 -20.07 -12.45 -5.13
N GLU A 245 -18.89 -12.87 -5.40
CA GLU A 245 -18.12 -13.69 -4.47
C GLU A 245 -17.89 -12.90 -3.18
N VAL A 246 -18.06 -13.59 -2.06
CA VAL A 246 -17.81 -13.04 -0.73
C VAL A 246 -16.79 -13.94 -0.07
N ASN A 247 -15.73 -13.36 0.43
CA ASN A 247 -14.70 -14.05 1.19
C ASN A 247 -14.77 -13.62 2.66
N LEU A 248 -14.63 -14.59 3.55
CA LEU A 248 -14.59 -14.38 4.98
C LEU A 248 -13.30 -14.99 5.54
N PHE A 249 -12.57 -14.20 6.31
CA PHE A 249 -11.34 -14.62 6.96
C PHE A 249 -11.50 -14.51 8.48
N VAL A 250 -10.86 -15.40 9.22
CA VAL A 250 -10.90 -15.44 10.69
C VAL A 250 -9.50 -15.43 11.24
N GLU A 251 -9.31 -14.66 12.30
CA GLU A 251 -8.05 -14.57 13.04
C GLU A 251 -8.34 -14.79 14.52
N GLY A 252 -7.50 -15.55 15.17
CA GLY A 252 -7.56 -15.77 16.63
C GLY A 252 -6.92 -14.62 17.41
N PRO A 253 -6.98 -14.68 18.75
CA PRO A 253 -6.40 -13.67 19.64
C PRO A 253 -4.88 -13.53 19.48
N THR A 254 -4.20 -14.60 19.09
CA THR A 254 -2.74 -14.67 18.96
C THR A 254 -2.36 -15.39 17.67
N PRO A 255 -1.14 -15.18 17.12
CA PRO A 255 -0.72 -15.77 15.84
C PRO A 255 -0.62 -17.30 15.81
N ASP A 256 -0.61 -17.95 16.96
CA ASP A 256 -0.57 -19.41 17.11
C ASP A 256 -1.96 -20.08 16.98
N TRP A 257 -3.03 -19.28 16.83
CA TRP A 257 -4.33 -19.79 16.45
C TRP A 257 -4.37 -20.07 14.95
N GLY A 258 -4.19 -21.33 14.58
CA GLY A 258 -4.23 -21.79 13.18
C GLY A 258 -5.67 -22.03 12.69
N LEU A 259 -6.55 -21.04 12.80
CA LEU A 259 -7.95 -21.19 12.38
C LEU A 259 -8.07 -21.32 10.86
N PRO A 260 -8.86 -22.29 10.35
CA PRO A 260 -9.06 -22.46 8.93
C PRO A 260 -9.93 -21.32 8.35
N VAL A 261 -9.76 -21.02 7.05
CA VAL A 261 -10.69 -20.09 6.38
C VAL A 261 -12.12 -20.64 6.42
N PRO A 262 -13.08 -19.82 6.84
CA PRO A 262 -14.49 -20.19 6.80
C PRO A 262 -14.94 -20.60 5.40
N LYS A 263 -15.64 -21.75 5.29
CA LYS A 263 -16.15 -22.28 4.03
C LYS A 263 -17.64 -22.01 3.91
N LEU A 264 -18.08 -21.67 2.70
CA LEU A 264 -19.49 -21.51 2.41
C LEU A 264 -20.22 -22.85 2.58
N VAL A 265 -21.34 -22.83 3.31
CA VAL A 265 -22.19 -24.00 3.52
C VAL A 265 -23.19 -24.12 2.37
N GLU A 266 -23.39 -25.32 1.82
CA GLU A 266 -24.28 -25.56 0.67
C GLU A 266 -25.72 -25.12 0.94
N HIS A 267 -26.24 -25.37 2.15
CA HIS A 267 -27.61 -25.03 2.54
C HIS A 267 -27.62 -23.86 3.52
N SER A 268 -27.72 -22.65 2.98
CA SER A 268 -27.83 -21.43 3.79
C SER A 268 -29.29 -21.06 4.01
N PRO A 269 -29.64 -20.40 5.13
CA PRO A 269 -30.96 -19.83 5.33
C PRO A 269 -31.32 -18.82 4.26
N PRO A 270 -32.62 -18.58 3.98
CA PRO A 270 -33.02 -17.58 3.01
C PRO A 270 -32.44 -16.19 3.31
N GLY A 271 -31.89 -15.54 2.28
CA GLY A 271 -31.37 -14.17 2.36
C GLY A 271 -30.00 -14.03 3.01
N VAL A 272 -29.31 -15.12 3.30
CA VAL A 272 -27.92 -15.10 3.81
C VAL A 272 -27.05 -16.10 3.10
N LYS A 273 -25.74 -15.85 3.14
CA LYS A 273 -24.69 -16.81 2.84
C LYS A 273 -24.13 -17.29 4.19
N ARG A 274 -24.26 -18.58 4.50
CA ARG A 274 -23.74 -19.15 5.74
C ARG A 274 -22.32 -19.68 5.51
N PHE A 275 -21.39 -19.22 6.30
CA PHE A 275 -20.03 -19.76 6.38
C PHE A 275 -19.87 -20.60 7.64
N ALA A 276 -18.97 -21.58 7.61
CA ALA A 276 -18.62 -22.39 8.74
C ALA A 276 -17.11 -22.58 8.83
N PHE A 277 -16.59 -22.63 10.04
CA PHE A 277 -15.22 -23.06 10.32
C PHE A 277 -15.14 -23.85 11.63
N GLU A 278 -14.08 -24.65 11.74
CA GLU A 278 -13.81 -25.46 12.91
C GLU A 278 -12.76 -24.80 13.82
N LEU A 279 -12.92 -24.95 15.13
CA LEU A 279 -11.98 -24.46 16.13
C LEU A 279 -10.78 -25.42 16.35
N GLY A 280 -10.52 -26.31 15.38
CA GLY A 280 -9.44 -27.32 15.49
C GLY A 280 -8.01 -26.72 15.50
N GLY A 281 -7.85 -25.45 15.09
CA GLY A 281 -6.56 -24.75 15.11
C GLY A 281 -6.28 -23.95 16.37
N VAL A 282 -7.08 -24.15 17.44
CA VAL A 282 -6.84 -23.53 18.75
C VAL A 282 -5.63 -24.19 19.41
N PRO A 283 -4.72 -23.42 20.04
CA PRO A 283 -3.56 -23.97 20.72
C PRO A 283 -3.93 -25.02 21.77
N PRO A 284 -3.16 -26.11 21.93
CA PRO A 284 -3.46 -27.16 22.89
C PRO A 284 -3.60 -26.61 24.30
N GLY A 285 -4.68 -27.05 24.99
CA GLY A 285 -4.97 -26.61 26.35
C GLY A 285 -5.64 -25.27 26.51
N THR A 286 -5.94 -24.58 25.38
CA THR A 286 -6.67 -23.31 25.38
C THR A 286 -8.17 -23.57 25.28
N ASP A 287 -8.96 -22.96 26.16
CA ASP A 287 -10.43 -22.92 26.02
C ASP A 287 -10.79 -21.79 25.04
N PRO A 288 -11.47 -22.09 23.93
CA PRO A 288 -11.91 -21.08 23.00
C PRO A 288 -13.09 -20.23 23.48
N GLN A 289 -13.74 -20.60 24.61
CA GLN A 289 -14.87 -19.82 25.13
C GLN A 289 -14.41 -18.41 25.57
N GLY A 290 -15.13 -17.40 25.14
CA GLY A 290 -14.80 -16.00 25.40
C GLY A 290 -13.60 -15.46 24.58
N ALA A 291 -13.01 -16.28 23.70
CA ALA A 291 -11.88 -15.83 22.88
C ALA A 291 -12.31 -14.71 21.93
N ALA A 292 -11.49 -13.65 21.89
CA ALA A 292 -11.68 -12.55 20.94
C ALA A 292 -11.22 -12.97 19.54
N LEU A 293 -12.13 -13.06 18.61
CA LEU A 293 -11.84 -13.32 17.20
C LEU A 293 -12.01 -12.05 16.37
N LYS A 294 -11.24 -11.98 15.31
CA LYS A 294 -11.34 -10.93 14.30
C LYS A 294 -11.81 -11.56 13.00
N LEU A 295 -12.91 -11.06 12.46
CA LEU A 295 -13.48 -11.52 11.20
C LEU A 295 -13.29 -10.43 10.13
N THR A 296 -12.68 -10.77 9.02
CA THR A 296 -12.55 -9.86 7.86
C THR A 296 -13.44 -10.34 6.74
N LEU A 297 -14.48 -9.54 6.43
CA LEU A 297 -15.47 -9.82 5.38
C LEU A 297 -15.14 -8.97 4.15
N VAL A 298 -14.99 -9.61 3.00
CA VAL A 298 -14.64 -8.97 1.72
C VAL A 298 -15.68 -9.32 0.66
N GLY A 299 -16.26 -8.33 0.01
CA GLY A 299 -17.24 -8.52 -1.05
C GLY A 299 -17.22 -7.38 -2.07
N GLY A 300 -16.68 -7.65 -3.26
CA GLY A 300 -16.49 -6.66 -4.31
C GLY A 300 -15.47 -5.58 -3.89
N ASP A 301 -15.91 -4.33 -3.91
CA ASP A 301 -15.13 -3.14 -3.52
C ASP A 301 -15.23 -2.78 -2.02
N ARG A 302 -15.88 -3.62 -1.22
CA ARG A 302 -16.14 -3.37 0.21
C ARG A 302 -15.48 -4.42 1.06
N SER A 303 -14.92 -3.98 2.18
CA SER A 303 -14.40 -4.86 3.20
C SER A 303 -14.68 -4.29 4.60
N TYR A 304 -14.99 -5.19 5.53
CA TYR A 304 -15.30 -4.85 6.91
C TYR A 304 -14.58 -5.78 7.88
N GLU A 305 -14.19 -5.24 9.03
CA GLU A 305 -13.55 -5.98 10.10
C GLU A 305 -14.46 -5.97 11.34
N PHE A 306 -14.77 -7.14 11.86
CA PHE A 306 -15.61 -7.36 13.03
C PHE A 306 -14.77 -7.97 14.14
N ASN A 307 -14.82 -7.39 15.34
CA ASN A 307 -14.28 -8.02 16.54
C ASN A 307 -15.45 -8.67 17.30
N ILE A 308 -15.34 -9.95 17.56
CA ILE A 308 -16.35 -10.74 18.26
C ILE A 308 -15.72 -11.50 19.41
N ASN A 309 -16.51 -11.88 20.39
CA ASN A 309 -16.13 -12.87 21.39
C ASN A 309 -16.91 -14.15 21.14
N LEU A 310 -16.25 -15.30 21.28
CA LEU A 310 -16.90 -16.61 21.20
C LEU A 310 -17.60 -16.89 22.52
N ASP A 311 -18.92 -16.91 22.49
CA ASP A 311 -19.76 -17.25 23.67
C ASP A 311 -19.93 -18.76 23.82
#